data_cc55ba430b46282e79e2b9b2638029dd
#
_entry.id   cc55ba430b46282e79e2b9b2638029dd
#
_cell.length_a   1.000
_cell.length_b   1.000
_cell.length_c   1.000
_cell.angle_alpha   90.00
_cell.angle_beta   90.00
_cell.angle_gamma   90.00
#
_symmetry.space_group_name_H-M   'P 1'
#
loop_
_entity.id
_entity.type
_entity.pdbx_description
1 polymer ?
#
loop_
_entity_poly.entity_id
_entity_poly.type
_entity_poly.pdbx_seq_one_letter_code
_entity_poly.pdbx_strand_id
1 'polypeptide(L)'
;NDSCYMMAITSKILSIEVTENPEKMTYKAGETFDASGMKVVAKLANGLERDITNYVTWQEGPIEQGQTSIILSYTYGFDSANYGLKTKTAKLELDVLPSQDEDGVYLIGNASQLLWFASKVNSGETGISGKLTANIDLTSVESWTPIGSLKQPFTGSFDGDGHSITGMSITFDSDDKSIGAPYLGLFGYVKGTADK
;
A
#
# COMPACT_ATOMS: atom_id res chain seq x y z
N ASN A 1 -37.44 9.49 -25.64
CA ASN A 1 -37.25 10.73 -24.83
C ASN A 1 -35.77 10.92 -24.43
N ASP A 2 -34.89 10.81 -25.43
CA ASP A 2 -33.43 10.86 -25.23
C ASP A 2 -32.88 12.27 -25.14
N SER A 3 -33.72 13.30 -25.17
CA SER A 3 -33.25 14.71 -25.17
C SER A 3 -32.80 15.22 -23.78
N CYS A 4 -33.07 14.51 -22.71
CA CYS A 4 -32.75 14.95 -21.36
C CYS A 4 -31.32 14.55 -20.92
N TYR A 5 -30.69 13.60 -21.59
CA TYR A 5 -29.33 13.13 -21.25
C TYR A 5 -28.22 13.99 -21.83
N MET A 6 -28.46 14.76 -22.87
CA MET A 6 -27.48 15.56 -23.58
C MET A 6 -27.13 16.90 -22.90
N MET A 7 -27.95 17.39 -21.99
CA MET A 7 -27.70 18.72 -21.36
C MET A 7 -26.83 18.69 -20.10
N ALA A 8 -26.46 17.53 -19.58
CA ALA A 8 -25.70 17.43 -18.32
C ALA A 8 -24.17 17.40 -18.48
N ILE A 9 -23.62 17.46 -19.69
CA ILE A 9 -22.16 17.33 -19.94
C ILE A 9 -21.55 18.65 -20.39
N THR A 10 -22.05 19.80 -19.97
CA THR A 10 -21.41 21.09 -20.31
C THR A 10 -20.35 21.51 -19.32
N SER A 11 -20.24 20.88 -18.17
CA SER A 11 -19.21 21.22 -17.18
C SER A 11 -17.98 20.34 -17.36
N LYS A 12 -16.82 21.01 -17.53
CA LYS A 12 -15.50 20.36 -17.60
C LYS A 12 -15.24 19.50 -16.35
N ILE A 13 -14.82 18.25 -16.55
CA ILE A 13 -14.35 17.40 -15.46
C ILE A 13 -12.95 17.86 -15.05
N LEU A 14 -12.79 18.23 -13.79
CA LEU A 14 -11.52 18.67 -13.21
C LEU A 14 -10.66 17.47 -12.78
N SER A 15 -11.26 16.56 -11.97
CA SER A 15 -10.61 15.37 -11.43
C SER A 15 -11.61 14.25 -11.23
N ILE A 16 -11.11 13.06 -10.95
CA ILE A 16 -11.89 11.97 -10.37
C ILE A 16 -11.31 11.62 -9.00
N GLU A 17 -12.16 11.14 -8.10
CA GLU A 17 -11.80 10.85 -6.72
C GLU A 17 -12.53 9.62 -6.22
N VAL A 18 -11.82 8.75 -5.48
CA VAL A 18 -12.43 7.65 -4.74
C VAL A 18 -13.01 8.21 -3.45
N THR A 19 -14.33 8.16 -3.31
CA THR A 19 -15.05 8.65 -2.12
C THR A 19 -15.36 7.56 -1.11
N GLU A 20 -15.45 6.31 -1.56
CA GLU A 20 -15.53 5.14 -0.69
C GLU A 20 -14.54 4.10 -1.22
N ASN A 21 -13.66 3.60 -0.33
CA ASN A 21 -12.71 2.56 -0.69
C ASN A 21 -13.41 1.23 -0.94
N PRO A 22 -12.83 0.34 -1.76
CA PRO A 22 -13.27 -1.05 -1.84
C PRO A 22 -13.29 -1.72 -0.48
N GLU A 23 -14.16 -2.73 -0.32
CA GLU A 23 -14.22 -3.54 0.90
C GLU A 23 -12.91 -4.29 1.17
N LYS A 24 -12.19 -4.67 0.11
CA LYS A 24 -10.87 -5.31 0.21
C LYS A 24 -9.78 -4.35 -0.22
N MET A 25 -8.86 -4.04 0.69
CA MET A 25 -7.69 -3.17 0.45
C MET A 25 -6.36 -3.90 0.60
N THR A 26 -6.35 -5.09 1.21
CA THR A 26 -5.14 -5.90 1.43
C THR A 26 -5.12 -7.10 0.49
N TYR A 27 -4.03 -7.28 -0.23
CA TYR A 27 -3.87 -8.29 -1.27
C TYR A 27 -2.57 -9.06 -1.10
N LYS A 28 -2.53 -10.26 -1.68
CA LYS A 28 -1.29 -10.97 -1.99
C LYS A 28 -0.96 -10.80 -3.46
N ALA A 29 0.31 -10.86 -3.81
CA ALA A 29 0.71 -10.93 -5.21
C ALA A 29 0.05 -12.12 -5.90
N GLY A 30 -0.46 -11.93 -7.11
CA GLY A 30 -1.22 -12.92 -7.87
C GLY A 30 -2.74 -12.84 -7.69
N GLU A 31 -3.25 -12.13 -6.67
CA GLU A 31 -4.70 -11.90 -6.54
C GLU A 31 -5.18 -10.81 -7.50
N THR A 32 -6.45 -10.87 -7.89
CA THR A 32 -7.09 -9.86 -8.73
C THR A 32 -7.71 -8.77 -7.86
N PHE A 33 -7.61 -7.52 -8.30
CA PHE A 33 -8.26 -6.39 -7.64
C PHE A 33 -9.79 -6.55 -7.65
N ASP A 34 -10.40 -6.35 -6.49
CA ASP A 34 -11.85 -6.38 -6.28
C ASP A 34 -12.35 -4.97 -5.95
N ALA A 35 -13.15 -4.40 -6.83
CA ALA A 35 -13.72 -3.07 -6.68
C ALA A 35 -15.04 -3.03 -5.90
N SER A 36 -15.48 -4.15 -5.31
CA SER A 36 -16.75 -4.22 -4.55
C SER A 36 -16.78 -3.19 -3.43
N GLY A 37 -17.86 -2.44 -3.32
CA GLY A 37 -18.04 -1.35 -2.35
C GLY A 37 -17.35 -0.03 -2.70
N MET A 38 -16.48 0.01 -3.72
CA MET A 38 -15.83 1.24 -4.15
C MET A 38 -16.83 2.24 -4.73
N LYS A 39 -16.64 3.53 -4.43
CA LYS A 39 -17.32 4.62 -5.13
C LYS A 39 -16.33 5.64 -5.66
N VAL A 40 -16.58 6.07 -6.90
CA VAL A 40 -15.76 7.06 -7.59
C VAL A 40 -16.65 8.16 -8.13
N VAL A 41 -16.27 9.41 -7.89
CA VAL A 41 -16.96 10.59 -8.40
C VAL A 41 -16.08 11.41 -9.34
N ALA A 42 -16.70 12.04 -10.32
CA ALA A 42 -16.06 13.10 -11.11
C ALA A 42 -16.41 14.46 -10.49
N LYS A 43 -15.40 15.28 -10.22
CA LYS A 43 -15.51 16.68 -9.79
C LYS A 43 -15.66 17.56 -11.01
N LEU A 44 -16.72 18.36 -11.09
CA LEU A 44 -17.05 19.22 -12.21
C LEU A 44 -16.65 20.67 -11.93
N ALA A 45 -16.34 21.44 -12.99
CA ALA A 45 -15.95 22.84 -12.87
C ALA A 45 -17.04 23.76 -12.27
N ASN A 46 -18.30 23.35 -12.29
CA ASN A 46 -19.42 24.04 -11.66
C ASN A 46 -19.59 23.69 -10.16
N GLY A 47 -18.68 22.93 -9.58
CA GLY A 47 -18.72 22.51 -8.16
C GLY A 47 -19.61 21.28 -7.89
N LEU A 48 -20.28 20.73 -8.90
CA LEU A 48 -21.06 19.50 -8.75
C LEU A 48 -20.18 18.26 -8.84
N GLU A 49 -20.68 17.17 -8.26
CA GLU A 49 -20.08 15.84 -8.35
C GLU A 49 -21.02 14.91 -9.15
N ARG A 50 -20.41 13.98 -9.84
CA ARG A 50 -21.14 12.94 -10.58
C ARG A 50 -20.56 11.58 -10.24
N ASP A 51 -21.42 10.66 -9.84
CA ASP A 51 -21.05 9.25 -9.67
C ASP A 51 -20.67 8.65 -11.03
N ILE A 52 -19.47 8.13 -11.11
CA ILE A 52 -18.89 7.49 -12.30
C ILE A 52 -18.39 6.07 -12.00
N THR A 53 -18.76 5.51 -10.86
CA THR A 53 -18.26 4.22 -10.35
C THR A 53 -18.33 3.11 -11.42
N ASN A 54 -19.42 3.02 -12.14
CA ASN A 54 -19.61 1.98 -13.16
C ASN A 54 -18.88 2.27 -14.50
N TYR A 55 -18.18 3.39 -14.59
CA TYR A 55 -17.52 3.84 -15.82
C TYR A 55 -16.00 3.95 -15.68
N VAL A 56 -15.48 3.70 -14.50
CA VAL A 56 -14.03 3.66 -14.30
C VAL A 56 -13.47 2.30 -14.71
N THR A 57 -12.28 2.34 -15.24
CA THR A 57 -11.50 1.16 -15.61
C THR A 57 -10.16 1.20 -14.89
N TRP A 58 -9.51 0.06 -14.76
CA TRP A 58 -8.16 -0.10 -14.23
C TRP A 58 -7.42 -1.15 -15.01
N GLN A 59 -6.11 -1.30 -14.75
CA GLN A 59 -5.31 -2.34 -15.37
C GLN A 59 -5.87 -3.71 -14.94
N GLU A 60 -6.28 -4.49 -15.92
CA GLU A 60 -6.65 -5.89 -15.71
C GLU A 60 -5.41 -6.75 -15.45
N GLY A 61 -5.59 -7.80 -14.64
CA GLY A 61 -4.54 -8.74 -14.33
C GLY A 61 -4.32 -8.91 -12.83
N PRO A 62 -3.39 -9.78 -12.45
CA PRO A 62 -3.04 -9.99 -11.06
C PRO A 62 -2.25 -8.79 -10.50
N ILE A 63 -2.41 -8.55 -9.21
CA ILE A 63 -1.59 -7.60 -8.46
C ILE A 63 -0.17 -8.15 -8.39
N GLU A 64 0.80 -7.31 -8.76
CA GLU A 64 2.20 -7.71 -8.82
C GLU A 64 2.88 -7.57 -7.46
N GLN A 65 3.99 -8.28 -7.27
CA GLN A 65 4.86 -8.14 -6.11
C GLN A 65 5.40 -6.71 -6.02
N GLY A 66 5.23 -6.09 -4.84
CA GLY A 66 5.69 -4.71 -4.60
C GLY A 66 4.78 -3.62 -5.19
N GLN A 67 3.71 -3.97 -5.88
CA GLN A 67 2.71 -3.01 -6.31
C GLN A 67 2.05 -2.37 -5.09
N THR A 68 1.94 -1.04 -5.08
CA THR A 68 1.38 -0.28 -3.95
C THR A 68 0.06 0.40 -4.28
N SER A 69 -0.37 0.33 -5.54
CA SER A 69 -1.58 1.07 -5.96
C SER A 69 -2.18 0.52 -7.24
N ILE A 70 -3.45 0.87 -7.44
CA ILE A 70 -4.18 0.73 -8.71
C ILE A 70 -4.43 2.13 -9.27
N ILE A 71 -4.25 2.30 -10.58
CA ILE A 71 -4.64 3.52 -11.28
C ILE A 71 -6.02 3.33 -11.88
N LEU A 72 -6.97 4.10 -11.39
CA LEU A 72 -8.31 4.17 -11.92
C LEU A 72 -8.34 5.19 -13.05
N SER A 73 -9.02 4.86 -14.14
CA SER A 73 -9.14 5.71 -15.33
C SER A 73 -10.60 5.92 -15.71
N TYR A 74 -10.97 7.15 -16.01
CA TYR A 74 -12.27 7.51 -16.55
C TYR A 74 -12.08 8.23 -17.86
N THR A 75 -12.53 7.61 -18.95
CA THR A 75 -12.46 8.19 -20.30
C THR A 75 -13.84 8.70 -20.70
N TYR A 76 -13.90 9.96 -21.14
CA TYR A 76 -15.13 10.65 -21.49
C TYR A 76 -14.95 11.55 -22.73
N GLY A 77 -16.05 11.94 -23.35
CA GLY A 77 -16.06 12.77 -24.54
C GLY A 77 -16.67 12.05 -25.74
N PHE A 78 -16.69 12.70 -26.90
CA PHE A 78 -17.13 12.15 -28.17
C PHE A 78 -15.93 11.93 -29.06
N ASP A 79 -15.90 10.79 -29.73
CA ASP A 79 -14.94 10.51 -30.80
C ASP A 79 -15.40 11.24 -32.09
N SER A 80 -15.21 12.55 -32.12
CA SER A 80 -15.34 13.33 -33.34
C SER A 80 -14.04 14.09 -33.60
N ALA A 81 -13.75 14.37 -34.82
CA ALA A 81 -12.47 14.96 -35.29
C ALA A 81 -12.01 16.23 -34.53
N ASN A 82 -12.87 16.86 -33.75
CA ASN A 82 -12.58 18.07 -32.99
C ASN A 82 -12.70 17.96 -31.46
N TYR A 83 -13.19 16.82 -30.92
CA TYR A 83 -13.45 16.64 -29.49
C TYR A 83 -12.94 15.28 -28.99
N GLY A 84 -11.69 14.96 -29.24
CA GLY A 84 -11.11 13.68 -28.86
C GLY A 84 -11.44 13.26 -27.41
N LEU A 85 -11.41 11.96 -27.17
CA LEU A 85 -11.59 11.38 -25.84
C LEU A 85 -10.60 12.00 -24.84
N LYS A 86 -11.07 12.25 -23.62
CA LYS A 86 -10.27 12.76 -22.50
C LYS A 86 -10.28 11.76 -21.40
N THR A 87 -9.15 11.55 -20.77
CA THR A 87 -9.02 10.64 -19.63
C THR A 87 -8.63 11.41 -18.37
N LYS A 88 -9.25 11.06 -17.26
CA LYS A 88 -8.87 11.44 -15.91
C LYS A 88 -8.49 10.20 -15.15
N THR A 89 -7.50 10.32 -14.27
CA THR A 89 -7.01 9.22 -13.46
C THR A 89 -7.06 9.56 -11.98
N ALA A 90 -7.22 8.54 -11.14
CA ALA A 90 -7.03 8.62 -9.71
C ALA A 90 -6.19 7.41 -9.26
N LYS A 91 -5.35 7.61 -8.25
CA LYS A 91 -4.54 6.57 -7.64
C LYS A 91 -5.27 6.04 -6.41
N LEU A 92 -5.43 4.73 -6.33
CA LEU A 92 -5.93 4.04 -5.14
C LEU A 92 -4.77 3.26 -4.53
N GLU A 93 -4.36 3.62 -3.32
CA GLU A 93 -3.31 2.90 -2.60
C GLU A 93 -3.82 1.55 -2.11
N LEU A 94 -2.97 0.52 -2.17
CA LEU A 94 -3.25 -0.84 -1.73
C LEU A 94 -2.18 -1.33 -0.77
N ASP A 95 -2.57 -2.19 0.16
CA ASP A 95 -1.65 -2.98 0.98
C ASP A 95 -1.39 -4.32 0.31
N VAL A 96 -0.21 -4.48 -0.28
CA VAL A 96 0.20 -5.76 -0.87
C VAL A 96 1.17 -6.45 0.06
N LEU A 97 0.75 -7.59 0.62
CA LEU A 97 1.55 -8.38 1.54
C LEU A 97 2.80 -8.93 0.85
N PRO A 98 3.92 -9.10 1.59
CA PRO A 98 5.12 -9.70 1.00
C PRO A 98 4.85 -11.15 0.59
N SER A 99 5.30 -11.53 -0.60
CA SER A 99 5.35 -12.95 -1.01
C SER A 99 6.60 -13.61 -0.44
N GLN A 100 6.65 -14.93 -0.51
CA GLN A 100 7.85 -15.70 -0.18
C GLN A 100 8.50 -16.21 -1.46
N ASP A 101 9.83 -16.35 -1.44
CA ASP A 101 10.58 -17.08 -2.45
C ASP A 101 10.48 -18.61 -2.23
N GLU A 102 11.23 -19.37 -3.02
CA GLU A 102 11.24 -20.85 -2.97
C GLU A 102 11.76 -21.39 -1.63
N ASP A 103 12.58 -20.61 -0.91
CA ASP A 103 13.14 -20.96 0.39
C ASP A 103 12.24 -20.48 1.55
N GLY A 104 11.11 -19.86 1.26
CA GLY A 104 10.17 -19.34 2.25
C GLY A 104 10.59 -18.00 2.87
N VAL A 105 11.54 -17.30 2.26
CA VAL A 105 12.00 -15.96 2.70
C VAL A 105 11.02 -14.90 2.19
N TYR A 106 10.55 -14.03 3.07
CA TYR A 106 9.64 -12.94 2.69
C TYR A 106 10.36 -11.84 1.92
N LEU A 107 9.84 -11.50 0.74
CA LEU A 107 10.34 -10.47 -0.15
C LEU A 107 9.73 -9.11 0.20
N ILE A 108 10.55 -8.19 0.70
CA ILE A 108 10.13 -6.92 1.28
C ILE A 108 10.59 -5.77 0.38
N GLY A 109 9.65 -5.11 -0.31
CA GLY A 109 9.94 -4.08 -1.29
C GLY A 109 9.41 -2.68 -0.94
N ASN A 110 8.68 -2.53 0.18
CA ASN A 110 8.11 -1.24 0.60
C ASN A 110 7.87 -1.15 2.10
N ALA A 111 7.52 0.06 2.59
CA ALA A 111 7.30 0.33 4.01
C ALA A 111 6.18 -0.54 4.63
N SER A 112 5.05 -0.71 3.94
CA SER A 112 3.93 -1.52 4.44
C SER A 112 4.33 -2.98 4.65
N GLN A 113 5.11 -3.54 3.71
CA GLN A 113 5.63 -4.91 3.81
C GLN A 113 6.64 -5.07 4.96
N LEU A 114 7.50 -4.06 5.18
CA LEU A 114 8.44 -4.08 6.31
C LEU A 114 7.70 -3.96 7.66
N LEU A 115 6.67 -3.11 7.75
CA LEU A 115 5.80 -3.01 8.92
C LEU A 115 5.07 -4.33 9.19
N TRP A 116 4.55 -4.96 8.14
CA TRP A 116 3.91 -6.27 8.25
C TRP A 116 4.88 -7.32 8.79
N PHE A 117 6.11 -7.39 8.26
CA PHE A 117 7.16 -8.32 8.71
C PHE A 117 7.50 -8.09 10.19
N ALA A 118 7.71 -6.84 10.60
CA ALA A 118 7.95 -6.48 12.00
C ALA A 118 6.79 -6.91 12.92
N SER A 119 5.55 -6.67 12.49
CA SER A 119 4.35 -7.08 13.23
C SER A 119 4.26 -8.60 13.42
N LYS A 120 4.60 -9.37 12.38
CA LYS A 120 4.61 -10.84 12.44
C LYS A 120 5.63 -11.36 13.46
N VAL A 121 6.86 -10.87 13.42
CA VAL A 121 7.90 -11.22 14.39
C VAL A 121 7.45 -10.87 15.80
N ASN A 122 6.96 -9.65 15.99
CA ASN A 122 6.54 -9.14 17.30
C ASN A 122 5.28 -9.83 17.85
N SER A 123 4.48 -10.48 17.00
CA SER A 123 3.32 -11.30 17.40
C SER A 123 3.66 -12.78 17.68
N GLY A 124 4.95 -13.19 17.49
CA GLY A 124 5.41 -14.52 17.86
C GLY A 124 5.99 -15.37 16.73
N GLU A 125 5.88 -14.93 15.46
CA GLU A 125 6.52 -15.64 14.34
C GLU A 125 8.01 -15.27 14.24
N THR A 126 8.76 -15.48 15.33
CA THR A 126 10.12 -14.96 15.53
C THR A 126 11.18 -15.54 14.58
N GLY A 127 10.92 -16.70 13.99
CA GLY A 127 11.86 -17.43 13.12
C GLY A 127 11.68 -17.18 11.62
N ILE A 128 10.77 -16.31 11.20
CA ILE A 128 10.60 -15.97 9.79
C ILE A 128 11.81 -15.22 9.26
N SER A 129 12.13 -15.42 7.98
CA SER A 129 13.23 -14.74 7.31
C SER A 129 12.72 -13.73 6.29
N GLY A 130 13.44 -12.62 6.15
CA GLY A 130 13.10 -11.54 5.22
C GLY A 130 14.29 -11.11 4.38
N LYS A 131 14.01 -10.62 3.18
CA LYS A 131 14.98 -10.06 2.25
C LYS A 131 14.42 -8.78 1.63
N LEU A 132 15.21 -7.71 1.61
CA LEU A 132 14.85 -6.50 0.90
C LEU A 132 14.96 -6.72 -0.61
N THR A 133 14.01 -6.18 -1.36
CA THR A 133 13.98 -6.18 -2.84
C THR A 133 14.04 -4.78 -3.44
N ALA A 134 14.00 -3.75 -2.59
CA ALA A 134 14.11 -2.35 -2.96
C ALA A 134 14.57 -1.50 -1.77
N ASN A 135 15.02 -0.28 -2.04
CA ASN A 135 15.21 0.74 -0.99
C ASN A 135 13.86 1.09 -0.37
N ILE A 136 13.81 1.21 0.96
CA ILE A 136 12.60 1.48 1.71
C ILE A 136 12.69 2.86 2.36
N ASP A 137 11.67 3.69 2.12
CA ASP A 137 11.48 4.98 2.77
C ASP A 137 10.39 4.86 3.85
N LEU A 138 10.76 5.11 5.11
CA LEU A 138 9.87 5.10 6.28
C LEU A 138 9.45 6.51 6.72
N THR A 139 9.69 7.55 5.93
CA THR A 139 9.37 8.95 6.30
C THR A 139 7.88 9.14 6.60
N SER A 140 6.99 8.37 5.96
CA SER A 140 5.54 8.40 6.22
C SER A 140 5.11 7.58 7.44
N VAL A 141 6.03 6.81 8.05
CA VAL A 141 5.75 6.00 9.25
C VAL A 141 5.98 6.86 10.47
N GLU A 142 4.91 7.17 11.20
CA GLU A 142 4.95 8.07 12.35
C GLU A 142 5.93 7.59 13.44
N SER A 143 5.90 6.29 13.75
CA SER A 143 6.85 5.68 14.68
C SER A 143 7.13 4.24 14.31
N TRP A 144 8.41 3.90 14.15
CA TRP A 144 8.86 2.54 13.90
C TRP A 144 8.86 1.71 15.19
N THR A 145 8.30 0.51 15.12
CA THR A 145 8.41 -0.49 16.18
C THR A 145 9.52 -1.46 15.81
N PRO A 146 10.61 -1.56 16.58
CA PRO A 146 11.73 -2.45 16.28
C PRO A 146 11.32 -3.91 16.10
N ILE A 147 12.00 -4.59 15.17
CA ILE A 147 11.80 -6.02 14.92
C ILE A 147 12.38 -6.83 16.08
N GLY A 148 11.54 -7.61 16.74
CA GLY A 148 11.93 -8.44 17.88
C GLY A 148 12.02 -7.66 19.20
N SER A 149 11.69 -8.34 20.29
CA SER A 149 11.71 -7.83 21.66
C SER A 149 12.27 -8.89 22.61
N LEU A 150 12.49 -8.54 23.89
CA LEU A 150 12.90 -9.53 24.91
C LEU A 150 11.94 -10.70 25.03
N LYS A 151 10.63 -10.45 24.84
CA LYS A 151 9.59 -11.49 24.89
C LYS A 151 9.49 -12.28 23.59
N GLN A 152 9.76 -11.64 22.47
CA GLN A 152 9.70 -12.20 21.13
C GLN A 152 10.99 -11.86 20.37
N PRO A 153 12.11 -12.52 20.72
CA PRO A 153 13.40 -12.24 20.09
C PRO A 153 13.38 -12.68 18.63
N PHE A 154 13.87 -11.83 17.74
CA PHE A 154 14.02 -12.23 16.33
C PHE A 154 15.10 -13.31 16.21
N THR A 155 14.76 -14.44 15.62
CA THR A 155 15.63 -15.62 15.46
C THR A 155 15.81 -16.05 14.01
N GLY A 156 15.12 -15.40 13.08
CA GLY A 156 15.25 -15.63 11.64
C GLY A 156 16.47 -14.94 11.04
N SER A 157 16.50 -14.87 9.72
CA SER A 157 17.50 -14.09 8.97
C SER A 157 16.87 -12.87 8.31
N PHE A 158 17.67 -11.82 8.15
CA PHE A 158 17.25 -10.62 7.43
C PHE A 158 18.39 -10.16 6.51
N ASP A 159 18.12 -10.21 5.20
CA ASP A 159 19.08 -9.84 4.16
C ASP A 159 18.70 -8.48 3.58
N GLY A 160 19.61 -7.52 3.71
CA GLY A 160 19.46 -6.18 3.11
C GLY A 160 19.69 -6.16 1.61
N ASP A 161 20.36 -7.17 1.05
CA ASP A 161 20.65 -7.33 -0.39
C ASP A 161 21.16 -6.04 -1.07
N GLY A 162 21.97 -5.25 -0.36
CA GLY A 162 22.49 -3.97 -0.84
C GLY A 162 21.50 -2.81 -0.84
N HIS A 163 20.27 -3.01 -0.37
CA HIS A 163 19.26 -1.95 -0.25
C HIS A 163 19.36 -1.20 1.08
N SER A 164 18.82 0.01 1.10
CA SER A 164 18.81 0.89 2.26
C SER A 164 17.40 1.10 2.82
N ILE A 165 17.33 1.34 4.14
CA ILE A 165 16.13 1.80 4.83
C ILE A 165 16.42 3.21 5.34
N THR A 166 15.58 4.17 4.97
CA THR A 166 15.73 5.60 5.32
C THR A 166 14.49 6.15 6.01
N GLY A 167 14.59 7.31 6.62
CA GLY A 167 13.44 8.02 7.20
C GLY A 167 12.85 7.38 8.46
N MET A 168 13.54 6.41 9.09
CA MET A 168 13.07 5.75 10.30
C MET A 168 13.04 6.73 11.48
N SER A 169 11.88 6.84 12.12
CA SER A 169 11.68 7.60 13.37
C SER A 169 11.15 6.65 14.45
N ILE A 170 11.67 6.76 15.67
CA ILE A 170 11.20 6.00 16.82
C ILE A 170 10.80 6.99 17.89
N THR A 171 9.50 6.99 18.23
CA THR A 171 8.98 7.77 19.36
C THR A 171 9.08 6.94 20.63
N PHE A 172 9.75 7.47 21.61
CA PHE A 172 9.98 6.83 22.90
C PHE A 172 9.40 7.69 24.02
N ASP A 173 8.57 7.08 24.86
CA ASP A 173 8.09 7.72 26.08
C ASP A 173 9.08 7.42 27.23
N SER A 174 9.85 8.45 27.64
CA SER A 174 10.84 8.32 28.72
C SER A 174 10.19 8.08 30.10
N ASP A 175 8.90 8.33 30.24
CA ASP A 175 8.17 8.17 31.50
C ASP A 175 7.56 6.79 31.66
N ASP A 176 7.49 5.98 30.59
CA ASP A 176 7.07 4.58 30.63
C ASP A 176 8.19 3.66 31.14
N LYS A 177 8.26 3.53 32.47
CA LYS A 177 9.22 2.64 33.15
C LYS A 177 8.87 1.15 33.03
N SER A 178 7.78 0.78 32.39
CA SER A 178 7.39 -0.61 32.15
C SER A 178 8.20 -1.26 31.02
N ILE A 179 8.74 -0.42 30.15
CA ILE A 179 9.64 -0.81 29.09
C ILE A 179 11.04 -0.62 29.64
N GLY A 180 11.79 -1.71 29.89
CA GLY A 180 13.22 -1.64 30.21
C GLY A 180 13.97 -0.79 29.22
N ALA A 181 15.31 -0.66 29.31
CA ALA A 181 16.10 0.17 28.37
C ALA A 181 15.62 -0.05 26.92
N PRO A 182 15.15 1.00 26.22
CA PRO A 182 14.55 0.83 24.90
C PRO A 182 15.64 0.37 23.91
N TYR A 183 15.32 -0.70 23.21
CA TYR A 183 16.13 -1.10 22.05
C TYR A 183 15.71 -0.25 20.87
N LEU A 184 16.47 0.78 20.55
CA LEU A 184 16.17 1.76 19.51
C LEU A 184 16.97 1.44 18.24
N GLY A 185 16.31 0.81 17.26
CA GLY A 185 16.92 0.47 15.98
C GLY A 185 15.96 -0.24 15.06
N LEU A 186 16.44 -0.68 13.91
CA LEU A 186 15.65 -1.51 13.00
C LEU A 186 15.23 -2.81 13.72
N PHE A 187 16.18 -3.40 14.44
CA PHE A 187 15.96 -4.56 15.32
C PHE A 187 16.01 -4.11 16.78
N GLY A 188 15.09 -4.63 17.58
CA GLY A 188 15.06 -4.44 19.02
C GLY A 188 15.89 -5.51 19.73
N TYR A 189 15.54 -6.77 19.56
CA TYR A 189 16.26 -7.88 20.16
C TYR A 189 16.39 -9.05 19.19
N VAL A 190 17.66 -9.42 18.91
CA VAL A 190 18.00 -10.53 18.01
C VAL A 190 18.65 -11.65 18.85
N LYS A 191 18.17 -12.87 18.68
CA LYS A 191 18.77 -14.05 19.29
C LYS A 191 19.28 -14.96 18.18
N GLY A 192 20.59 -14.97 17.99
CA GLY A 192 21.22 -15.89 17.05
C GLY A 192 21.09 -17.35 17.49
N THR A 193 20.95 -18.28 16.55
CA THR A 193 21.24 -19.70 16.78
C THR A 193 22.75 -19.84 16.92
N ALA A 194 23.24 -20.19 18.10
CA ALA A 194 24.62 -20.61 18.21
C ALA A 194 24.74 -21.95 17.50
N ASP A 195 25.40 -21.97 16.34
CA ASP A 195 25.88 -23.23 15.78
C ASP A 195 26.84 -23.86 16.76
N LYS A 196 26.53 -25.10 17.18
CA LYS A 196 27.38 -25.91 18.04
C LYS A 196 28.45 -26.58 17.17
#